data_ee1205b6938062235d7b84b0e9f40764
#
_entry.id   ee1205b6938062235d7b84b0e9f40764
#
_cell.length_a   1.000
_cell.length_b   1.000
_cell.length_c   1.000
_cell.angle_alpha   90.00
_cell.angle_beta   90.00
_cell.angle_gamma   90.00
#
_symmetry.space_group_name_H-M   'P 1'
#
loop_
_entity.id
_entity.type
_entity.pdbx_description
1 polymer ?
#
loop_
_entity_poly.entity_id
_entity_poly.type
_entity_poly.pdbx_seq_one_letter_code
_entity_poly.pdbx_strand_id
1 'polypeptide(L)'
;NAGKSTLMNKMLDIWMGDTEKKVLEKDMLFATLDTTVRRISPGDNRDFLLSDTVGFISQLPHTLVKAFRSTLEEACTADLLLQVVDFSDPHHREQMEVTQETLKELQAGQIPCLYVMNKADLVMEESELPKVSGDRIYLSAKQGIGLAELLELIQKKLFGDYRECTFLIPYTDGAAVSRLQEQALVRSISYEADGVLISVSCKESDAGRHAAYAVSTSDDAETASERKGM
;
A
#
# COMPACT_ATOMS: atom_id res chain seq x y z
N ASN A 1 -6.60 13.35 16.26
CA ASN A 1 -5.87 14.42 15.55
C ASN A 1 -4.46 13.99 15.07
N ALA A 2 -4.24 12.68 14.78
CA ALA A 2 -2.95 12.18 14.26
C ALA A 2 -2.63 12.62 12.81
N GLY A 3 -3.57 13.32 12.14
CA GLY A 3 -3.40 13.83 10.78
C GLY A 3 -3.78 12.84 9.68
N LYS A 4 -4.71 11.91 9.93
CA LYS A 4 -5.21 10.95 8.92
C LYS A 4 -5.72 11.65 7.67
N SER A 5 -6.66 12.57 7.81
CA SER A 5 -7.26 13.29 6.67
C SER A 5 -6.23 14.15 5.93
N THR A 6 -5.27 14.75 6.65
CA THR A 6 -4.16 15.49 6.03
C THR A 6 -3.30 14.56 5.19
N LEU A 7 -2.94 13.39 5.72
CA LEU A 7 -2.18 12.37 5.01
C LEU A 7 -2.92 11.91 3.75
N MET A 8 -4.20 11.55 3.92
CA MET A 8 -5.04 11.11 2.81
C MET A 8 -5.16 12.17 1.71
N ASN A 9 -5.46 13.43 2.08
CA ASN A 9 -5.55 14.52 1.12
C ASN A 9 -4.24 14.74 0.35
N LYS A 10 -3.09 14.66 1.04
CA LYS A 10 -1.78 14.77 0.39
C LYS A 10 -1.50 13.63 -0.57
N MET A 11 -1.86 12.40 -0.20
CA MET A 11 -1.73 11.25 -1.11
C MET A 11 -2.63 11.42 -2.34
N LEU A 12 -3.86 11.89 -2.14
CA LEU A 12 -4.79 12.18 -3.23
C LEU A 12 -4.27 13.30 -4.15
N ASP A 13 -3.74 14.38 -3.59
CA ASP A 13 -3.17 15.50 -4.38
C ASP A 13 -2.05 15.05 -5.31
N ILE A 14 -1.28 14.05 -4.92
CA ILE A 14 -0.11 13.58 -5.69
C ILE A 14 -0.51 12.51 -6.70
N TRP A 15 -1.41 11.57 -6.35
CA TRP A 15 -1.69 10.35 -7.12
C TRP A 15 -3.14 10.20 -7.58
N MET A 16 -3.99 11.20 -7.39
CA MET A 16 -5.28 11.29 -8.05
C MET A 16 -5.35 12.54 -8.92
N GLY A 17 -5.87 12.39 -10.12
CA GLY A 17 -6.21 13.51 -10.98
C GLY A 17 -7.38 14.34 -10.40
N ASP A 18 -7.60 15.52 -10.96
CA ASP A 18 -8.50 16.61 -10.51
C ASP A 18 -9.99 16.26 -10.28
N THR A 19 -10.41 15.00 -10.35
CA THR A 19 -11.83 14.63 -10.52
C THR A 19 -12.58 14.27 -9.26
N GLU A 20 -11.94 14.11 -8.10
CA GLU A 20 -12.64 13.73 -6.87
C GLU A 20 -12.44 14.71 -5.71
N LYS A 21 -13.51 14.92 -4.92
CA LYS A 21 -13.53 15.85 -3.79
C LYS A 21 -12.57 15.39 -2.69
N LYS A 22 -11.70 16.30 -2.24
CA LYS A 22 -10.82 16.12 -1.09
C LYS A 22 -11.61 15.82 0.19
N VAL A 23 -11.02 15.03 1.08
CA VAL A 23 -11.54 14.81 2.42
C VAL A 23 -11.43 16.11 3.21
N LEU A 24 -12.50 16.49 3.89
CA LEU A 24 -12.51 17.68 4.76
C LEU A 24 -11.58 17.48 5.96
N GLU A 25 -10.53 18.29 6.03
CA GLU A 25 -9.68 18.38 7.23
C GLU A 25 -10.45 19.15 8.32
N LYS A 26 -10.77 18.48 9.41
CA LYS A 26 -11.39 19.10 10.58
C LYS A 26 -10.62 18.74 11.83
N ASP A 27 -10.29 19.73 12.62
CA ASP A 27 -9.74 19.60 13.98
C ASP A 27 -10.82 19.17 15.00
N MET A 28 -11.68 18.25 14.61
CA MET A 28 -12.76 17.76 15.45
C MET A 28 -12.60 16.26 15.68
N LEU A 29 -12.85 15.83 16.89
CA LEU A 29 -13.03 14.41 17.20
C LEU A 29 -14.20 13.88 16.34
N PHE A 30 -14.04 12.71 15.70
CA PHE A 30 -15.03 12.11 14.79
C PHE A 30 -15.30 12.96 13.52
N ALA A 31 -14.26 13.57 12.93
CA ALA A 31 -14.41 14.31 11.67
C ALA A 31 -14.91 13.42 10.52
N THR A 32 -14.59 12.13 10.54
CA THR A 32 -15.03 11.12 9.58
C THR A 32 -16.05 10.21 10.25
N LEU A 33 -17.33 10.35 9.92
CA LEU A 33 -18.42 9.48 10.37
C LEU A 33 -18.80 8.43 9.34
N ASP A 34 -18.65 8.78 8.05
CA ASP A 34 -18.87 7.89 6.92
C ASP A 34 -17.52 7.50 6.32
N THR A 35 -17.36 6.23 5.99
CA THR A 35 -16.15 5.73 5.33
C THR A 35 -16.04 6.32 3.93
N THR A 36 -14.92 6.91 3.64
CA THR A 36 -14.62 7.45 2.32
C THR A 36 -13.58 6.60 1.64
N VAL A 37 -13.95 5.93 0.56
CA VAL A 37 -13.01 5.11 -0.23
C VAL A 37 -12.53 5.90 -1.44
N ARG A 38 -11.23 5.92 -1.68
CA ARG A 38 -10.57 6.61 -2.79
C ARG A 38 -9.56 5.70 -3.46
N ARG A 39 -9.50 5.78 -4.79
CA ARG A 39 -8.48 5.07 -5.59
C ARG A 39 -7.19 5.90 -5.64
N ILE A 40 -6.09 5.26 -5.35
CA ILE A 40 -4.74 5.78 -5.53
C ILE A 40 -4.14 5.11 -6.76
N SER A 41 -3.75 5.92 -7.74
CA SER A 41 -3.22 5.46 -9.03
C SER A 41 -1.84 6.06 -9.27
N PRO A 42 -0.77 5.39 -8.85
CA PRO A 42 0.60 5.88 -9.02
C PRO A 42 1.08 5.91 -10.49
N GLY A 43 0.30 5.38 -11.41
CA GLY A 43 0.64 5.34 -12.85
C GLY A 43 1.48 4.15 -13.27
N ASP A 44 1.63 3.16 -12.39
CA ASP A 44 2.42 1.95 -12.60
C ASP A 44 1.58 0.66 -12.56
N ASN A 45 0.28 0.76 -12.80
CA ASN A 45 -0.73 -0.32 -12.72
C ASN A 45 -0.82 -1.02 -11.35
N ARG A 46 -0.26 -0.43 -10.29
CA ARG A 46 -0.38 -0.90 -8.91
C ARG A 46 -1.35 -0.03 -8.13
N ASP A 47 -2.53 0.12 -8.68
CA ASP A 47 -3.61 0.88 -8.06
C ASP A 47 -4.16 0.15 -6.82
N PHE A 48 -4.52 0.91 -5.82
CA PHE A 48 -5.17 0.39 -4.62
C PHE A 48 -6.26 1.34 -4.12
N LEU A 49 -7.13 0.82 -3.27
CA LEU A 49 -8.16 1.61 -2.62
C LEU A 49 -7.68 2.04 -1.23
N LEU A 50 -7.76 3.33 -0.95
CA LEU A 50 -7.49 3.90 0.36
C LEU A 50 -8.81 4.30 1.00
N SER A 51 -9.13 3.70 2.15
CA SER A 51 -10.34 3.97 2.93
C SER A 51 -9.99 4.77 4.18
N ASP A 52 -10.67 5.92 4.39
CA ASP A 52 -10.57 6.66 5.64
C ASP A 52 -11.61 6.12 6.62
N THR A 53 -11.15 5.68 7.77
CA THR A 53 -11.99 5.15 8.84
C THR A 53 -12.05 6.11 10.01
N VAL A 54 -13.04 5.93 10.89
CA VAL A 54 -13.12 6.68 12.16
C VAL A 54 -11.84 6.48 12.97
N GLY A 55 -11.23 7.58 13.43
CA GLY A 55 -10.05 7.51 14.29
C GLY A 55 -10.34 6.80 15.60
N PHE A 56 -9.50 5.84 15.98
CA PHE A 56 -9.53 5.25 17.31
C PHE A 56 -9.20 6.32 18.35
N ILE A 57 -10.06 6.51 19.31
CA ILE A 57 -9.85 7.40 20.44
C ILE A 57 -9.51 6.52 21.64
N SER A 58 -8.37 6.83 22.28
CA SER A 58 -8.01 6.27 23.57
C SER A 58 -9.10 6.62 24.58
N GLN A 59 -9.98 5.69 24.97
CA GLN A 59 -11.16 5.82 25.84
C GLN A 59 -12.52 5.78 25.11
N LEU A 60 -12.66 5.05 24.01
CA LEU A 60 -14.00 4.71 23.51
C LEU A 60 -14.71 3.84 24.56
N PRO A 61 -15.83 4.31 25.15
CA PRO A 61 -16.65 3.46 26.00
C PRO A 61 -17.06 2.20 25.23
N HIS A 62 -17.06 1.03 25.89
CA HIS A 62 -17.46 -0.25 25.29
C HIS A 62 -18.83 -0.22 24.58
N THR A 63 -19.71 0.70 24.99
CA THR A 63 -21.00 0.95 24.34
C THR A 63 -20.87 1.59 22.96
N LEU A 64 -19.85 2.44 22.76
CA LEU A 64 -19.56 3.08 21.47
C LEU A 64 -18.80 2.14 20.52
N VAL A 65 -17.97 1.23 21.02
CA VAL A 65 -17.33 0.18 20.20
C VAL A 65 -18.39 -0.65 19.45
N LYS A 66 -19.53 -0.95 20.11
CA LYS A 66 -20.64 -1.65 19.45
C LYS A 66 -21.33 -0.81 18.36
N ALA A 67 -21.44 0.50 18.54
CA ALA A 67 -22.05 1.41 17.57
C ALA A 67 -21.15 1.64 16.33
N PHE A 68 -19.82 1.59 16.53
CA PHE A 68 -18.85 1.73 15.44
C PHE A 68 -18.38 0.40 14.85
N ARG A 69 -18.99 -0.72 15.27
CA ARG A 69 -18.59 -2.04 14.82
C ARG A 69 -18.65 -2.20 13.30
N SER A 70 -19.68 -1.64 12.65
CA SER A 70 -19.82 -1.69 11.19
C SER A 70 -18.68 -0.96 10.45
N THR A 71 -18.23 0.18 10.97
CA THR A 71 -17.12 0.96 10.40
C THR A 71 -15.77 0.29 10.67
N LEU A 72 -15.68 -0.46 11.79
CA LEU A 72 -14.50 -1.23 12.14
C LEU A 72 -14.44 -2.58 11.40
N GLU A 73 -15.58 -3.12 10.99
CA GLU A 73 -15.68 -4.33 10.15
C GLU A 73 -15.03 -4.11 8.77
N GLU A 74 -14.99 -2.89 8.24
CA GLU A 74 -14.23 -2.57 7.04
C GLU A 74 -12.73 -2.75 7.24
N ALA A 75 -12.20 -2.41 8.42
CA ALA A 75 -10.79 -2.67 8.72
C ALA A 75 -10.47 -4.17 8.70
N CYS A 76 -11.45 -5.03 9.02
CA CYS A 76 -11.27 -6.50 9.02
C CYS A 76 -11.19 -7.10 7.60
N THR A 77 -11.62 -6.35 6.58
CA THR A 77 -11.59 -6.78 5.17
C THR A 77 -10.45 -6.16 4.37
N ALA A 78 -9.63 -5.32 5.00
CA ALA A 78 -8.50 -4.68 4.36
C ALA A 78 -7.33 -5.66 4.15
N ASP A 79 -6.59 -5.50 3.07
CA ASP A 79 -5.35 -6.24 2.81
C ASP A 79 -4.16 -5.65 3.58
N LEU A 80 -4.24 -4.37 3.97
CA LEU A 80 -3.21 -3.64 4.70
C LEU A 80 -3.84 -2.56 5.58
N LEU A 81 -3.37 -2.44 6.81
CA LEU A 81 -3.74 -1.35 7.72
C LEU A 81 -2.64 -0.28 7.78
N LEU A 82 -3.05 0.98 7.76
CA LEU A 82 -2.17 2.13 8.04
C LEU A 82 -2.56 2.71 9.40
N GLN A 83 -1.74 2.46 10.42
CA GLN A 83 -1.92 3.08 11.73
C GLN A 83 -1.20 4.43 11.75
N VAL A 84 -1.96 5.52 11.59
CA VAL A 84 -1.43 6.88 11.65
C VAL A 84 -1.34 7.33 13.10
N VAL A 85 -0.15 7.70 13.53
CA VAL A 85 0.21 8.03 14.91
C VAL A 85 0.72 9.47 14.96
N ASP A 86 0.27 10.25 15.93
CA ASP A 86 0.87 11.54 16.27
C ASP A 86 2.18 11.30 17.01
N PHE A 87 3.31 11.37 16.31
CA PHE A 87 4.62 11.09 16.93
C PHE A 87 5.05 12.18 17.92
N SER A 88 4.47 13.37 17.82
CA SER A 88 4.73 14.47 18.76
C SER A 88 4.00 14.32 20.10
N ASP A 89 2.99 13.43 20.19
CA ASP A 89 2.27 13.16 21.43
C ASP A 89 3.10 12.26 22.35
N PRO A 90 3.39 12.67 23.60
CA PRO A 90 4.12 11.84 24.56
C PRO A 90 3.47 10.48 24.83
N HIS A 91 2.14 10.39 24.69
CA HIS A 91 1.34 9.18 24.94
C HIS A 91 1.13 8.32 23.67
N HIS A 92 1.83 8.62 22.58
CA HIS A 92 1.64 7.89 21.31
C HIS A 92 1.81 6.36 21.44
N ARG A 93 2.68 5.89 22.34
CA ARG A 93 2.91 4.45 22.56
C ARG A 93 1.68 3.77 23.19
N GLU A 94 1.11 4.38 24.22
CA GLU A 94 -0.10 3.88 24.88
C GLU A 94 -1.28 3.86 23.88
N GLN A 95 -1.42 4.89 23.06
CA GLN A 95 -2.45 4.96 22.01
C GLN A 95 -2.26 3.84 20.95
N MET A 96 -1.03 3.52 20.60
CA MET A 96 -0.73 2.42 19.69
C MET A 96 -1.12 1.06 20.29
N GLU A 97 -0.80 0.83 21.56
CA GLU A 97 -1.15 -0.41 22.28
C GLU A 97 -2.66 -0.61 22.34
N VAL A 98 -3.42 0.42 22.74
CA VAL A 98 -4.90 0.38 22.77
C VAL A 98 -5.47 0.07 21.37
N THR A 99 -4.91 0.68 20.32
CA THR A 99 -5.36 0.38 18.95
C THR A 99 -5.09 -1.07 18.57
N GLN A 100 -3.93 -1.61 18.91
CA GLN A 100 -3.58 -3.01 18.65
C GLN A 100 -4.47 -4.00 19.41
N GLU A 101 -4.79 -3.71 20.67
CA GLU A 101 -5.72 -4.52 21.47
C GLU A 101 -7.10 -4.54 20.82
N THR A 102 -7.60 -3.39 20.42
CA THR A 102 -8.90 -3.28 19.72
C THR A 102 -8.90 -4.06 18.39
N LEU A 103 -7.84 -3.97 17.61
CA LEU A 103 -7.72 -4.76 16.35
C LEU A 103 -7.69 -6.27 16.62
N LYS A 104 -7.08 -6.72 17.73
CA LYS A 104 -7.12 -8.13 18.13
C LYS A 104 -8.54 -8.57 18.52
N GLU A 105 -9.28 -7.76 19.29
CA GLU A 105 -10.67 -8.03 19.65
C GLU A 105 -11.59 -8.13 18.43
N LEU A 106 -11.29 -7.36 17.37
CA LEU A 106 -12.01 -7.38 16.10
C LEU A 106 -11.54 -8.50 15.13
N GLN A 107 -10.62 -9.35 15.57
CA GLN A 107 -10.00 -10.40 14.73
C GLN A 107 -9.21 -9.85 13.52
N ALA A 108 -8.87 -8.58 13.51
CA ALA A 108 -8.06 -7.90 12.51
C ALA A 108 -6.55 -7.92 12.82
N GLY A 109 -6.14 -8.54 13.91
CA GLY A 109 -4.74 -8.56 14.38
C GLY A 109 -3.77 -9.33 13.46
N GLN A 110 -4.28 -10.10 12.50
CA GLN A 110 -3.46 -10.83 11.52
C GLN A 110 -3.20 -10.02 10.23
N ILE A 111 -3.92 -8.91 10.05
CA ILE A 111 -3.76 -8.06 8.87
C ILE A 111 -2.42 -7.32 8.98
N PRO A 112 -1.60 -7.30 7.92
CA PRO A 112 -0.37 -6.51 7.91
C PRO A 112 -0.64 -5.05 8.27
N CYS A 113 0.21 -4.45 9.10
CA CYS A 113 0.06 -3.07 9.53
C CYS A 113 1.34 -2.28 9.31
N LEU A 114 1.23 -1.11 8.66
CA LEU A 114 2.27 -0.10 8.60
C LEU A 114 1.97 1.02 9.61
N TYR A 115 2.98 1.38 10.38
CA TYR A 115 2.89 2.45 11.37
C TYR A 115 3.41 3.75 10.78
N VAL A 116 2.52 4.71 10.56
CA VAL A 116 2.85 6.03 10.02
C VAL A 116 3.02 6.99 11.19
N MET A 117 4.28 7.21 11.59
CA MET A 117 4.67 8.13 12.67
C MET A 117 4.65 9.55 12.10
N ASN A 118 3.45 10.13 12.05
CA ASN A 118 3.20 11.45 11.47
C ASN A 118 3.59 12.58 12.45
N LYS A 119 3.75 13.79 11.93
CA LYS A 119 4.21 14.99 12.64
C LYS A 119 5.63 14.81 13.24
N ALA A 120 6.43 13.98 12.60
CA ALA A 120 7.80 13.72 13.04
C ALA A 120 8.69 14.99 12.93
N ASP A 121 8.33 15.93 12.07
CA ASP A 121 8.93 17.26 11.95
C ASP A 121 8.86 18.12 13.24
N LEU A 122 8.00 17.78 14.18
CA LEU A 122 7.92 18.46 15.48
C LEU A 122 8.89 17.89 16.53
N VAL A 123 9.52 16.74 16.27
CA VAL A 123 10.34 15.98 17.24
C VAL A 123 11.71 15.65 16.71
N MET A 124 11.85 15.54 15.38
CA MET A 124 13.09 15.16 14.69
C MET A 124 13.58 16.31 13.80
N GLU A 125 14.86 16.32 13.49
CA GLU A 125 15.39 17.26 12.51
C GLU A 125 14.93 16.89 11.09
N GLU A 126 14.72 17.88 10.24
CA GLU A 126 14.27 17.68 8.86
C GLU A 126 15.23 16.80 8.05
N SER A 127 16.52 16.91 8.34
CA SER A 127 17.60 16.11 7.73
C SER A 127 17.51 14.61 8.04
N GLU A 128 16.79 14.22 9.09
CA GLU A 128 16.56 12.83 9.49
C GLU A 128 15.29 12.23 8.87
N LEU A 129 14.47 13.06 8.17
CA LEU A 129 13.20 12.66 7.57
C LEU A 129 13.32 12.54 6.04
N PRO A 130 12.62 11.59 5.42
CA PRO A 130 11.86 10.52 6.07
C PRO A 130 12.76 9.42 6.61
N LYS A 131 12.32 8.75 7.68
CA LYS A 131 13.04 7.61 8.25
C LYS A 131 12.17 6.36 8.21
N VAL A 132 12.70 5.30 7.63
CA VAL A 132 12.03 3.99 7.58
C VAL A 132 12.75 3.01 8.50
N SER A 133 11.98 2.29 9.32
CA SER A 133 12.49 1.26 10.22
C SER A 133 11.51 0.08 10.30
N GLY A 134 11.76 -0.97 9.54
CA GLY A 134 10.84 -2.10 9.40
C GLY A 134 9.48 -1.66 8.86
N ASP A 135 8.41 -1.91 9.61
CA ASP A 135 7.05 -1.52 9.27
C ASP A 135 6.67 -0.11 9.78
N ARG A 136 7.66 0.71 10.13
CA ARG A 136 7.45 2.09 10.60
C ARG A 136 8.07 3.09 9.66
N ILE A 137 7.33 4.16 9.38
CA ILE A 137 7.83 5.33 8.67
C ILE A 137 7.58 6.59 9.48
N TYR A 138 8.62 7.41 9.65
CA TYR A 138 8.56 8.73 10.28
C TYR A 138 8.49 9.77 9.17
N LEU A 139 7.43 10.59 9.19
CA LEU A 139 7.15 11.53 8.12
C LEU A 139 6.42 12.79 8.62
N SER A 140 6.29 13.77 7.74
CA SER A 140 5.41 14.91 7.94
C SER A 140 4.41 15.04 6.79
N ALA A 141 3.18 14.58 7.03
CA ALA A 141 2.10 14.72 6.04
C ALA A 141 1.83 16.19 5.70
N LYS A 142 1.92 17.10 6.69
CA LYS A 142 1.72 18.54 6.49
C LYS A 142 2.74 19.13 5.53
N GLN A 143 3.99 18.77 5.66
CA GLN A 143 5.09 19.26 4.81
C GLN A 143 5.26 18.45 3.52
N GLY A 144 4.58 17.30 3.40
CA GLY A 144 4.71 16.42 2.26
C GLY A 144 5.98 15.57 2.26
N ILE A 145 6.69 15.49 3.40
CA ILE A 145 7.93 14.72 3.55
C ILE A 145 7.59 13.26 3.82
N GLY A 146 8.19 12.34 3.06
CA GLY A 146 8.08 10.88 3.26
C GLY A 146 6.86 10.23 2.61
N LEU A 147 6.12 10.95 1.74
CA LEU A 147 4.94 10.39 1.08
C LEU A 147 5.30 9.38 -0.02
N ALA A 148 6.38 9.62 -0.75
CA ALA A 148 6.87 8.69 -1.78
C ALA A 148 7.35 7.38 -1.15
N GLU A 149 8.11 7.45 -0.08
CA GLU A 149 8.60 6.29 0.68
C GLU A 149 7.45 5.53 1.34
N LEU A 150 6.40 6.23 1.81
CA LEU A 150 5.18 5.58 2.30
C LEU A 150 4.47 4.81 1.17
N LEU A 151 4.35 5.40 -0.02
CA LEU A 151 3.78 4.73 -1.18
C LEU A 151 4.55 3.45 -1.54
N GLU A 152 5.89 3.53 -1.58
CA GLU A 152 6.75 2.36 -1.83
C GLU A 152 6.53 1.25 -0.80
N LEU A 153 6.43 1.60 0.49
CA LEU A 153 6.14 0.64 1.56
C LEU A 153 4.76 0.00 1.39
N ILE A 154 3.73 0.78 1.06
CA ILE A 154 2.37 0.29 0.79
C ILE A 154 2.42 -0.68 -0.39
N GLN A 155 3.03 -0.28 -1.50
CA GLN A 155 3.13 -1.11 -2.70
C GLN A 155 3.91 -2.39 -2.42
N LYS A 156 5.01 -2.32 -1.68
CA LYS A 156 5.78 -3.51 -1.27
C LYS A 156 4.96 -4.47 -0.42
N LYS A 157 4.09 -3.97 0.47
CA LYS A 157 3.22 -4.82 1.31
C LYS A 157 2.07 -5.44 0.53
N LEU A 158 1.44 -4.66 -0.37
CA LEU A 158 0.28 -5.11 -1.14
C LEU A 158 0.66 -5.99 -2.34
N PHE A 159 1.83 -5.73 -2.95
CA PHE A 159 2.27 -6.34 -4.21
C PHE A 159 3.64 -7.04 -4.08
N GLY A 160 4.06 -7.39 -2.86
CA GLY A 160 5.38 -7.99 -2.61
C GLY A 160 5.56 -9.39 -3.20
N ASP A 161 4.49 -10.07 -3.55
CA ASP A 161 4.45 -11.35 -4.27
C ASP A 161 4.48 -11.20 -5.80
N TYR A 162 4.60 -9.96 -6.30
CA TYR A 162 4.84 -9.70 -7.71
C TYR A 162 6.28 -10.02 -8.07
N ARG A 163 6.48 -10.72 -9.19
CA ARG A 163 7.79 -11.03 -9.72
C ARG A 163 7.97 -10.50 -11.15
N GLU A 164 9.21 -10.22 -11.51
CA GLU A 164 9.57 -9.84 -12.86
C GLU A 164 9.54 -11.08 -13.74
N CYS A 165 8.81 -10.99 -14.85
CA CYS A 165 8.67 -12.04 -15.85
C CYS A 165 8.81 -11.44 -17.24
N THR A 166 9.44 -12.20 -18.15
CA THR A 166 9.51 -11.84 -19.57
C THR A 166 8.82 -12.92 -20.37
N PHE A 167 7.90 -12.52 -21.24
CA PHE A 167 7.14 -13.42 -22.10
C PHE A 167 7.34 -13.05 -23.56
N LEU A 168 7.55 -14.06 -24.41
CA LEU A 168 7.50 -13.92 -25.86
C LEU A 168 6.16 -14.49 -26.35
N ILE A 169 5.21 -13.60 -26.66
CA ILE A 169 3.84 -13.97 -27.01
C ILE A 169 3.69 -13.90 -28.52
N PRO A 170 3.32 -15.00 -29.19
CA PRO A 170 3.09 -15.01 -30.62
C PRO A 170 2.00 -13.98 -31.02
N TYR A 171 2.13 -13.39 -32.20
CA TYR A 171 1.15 -12.43 -32.73
C TYR A 171 -0.27 -13.00 -32.86
N THR A 172 -0.41 -14.33 -32.87
CA THR A 172 -1.68 -15.02 -32.91
C THR A 172 -2.46 -14.94 -31.58
N ASP A 173 -1.80 -14.63 -30.46
CA ASP A 173 -2.43 -14.47 -29.11
C ASP A 173 -2.31 -13.05 -28.58
N GLY A 174 -2.79 -12.07 -29.36
CA GLY A 174 -2.86 -10.67 -28.93
C GLY A 174 -3.69 -10.46 -27.66
N ALA A 175 -4.64 -11.38 -27.36
CA ALA A 175 -5.43 -11.32 -26.15
C ALA A 175 -4.57 -11.53 -24.87
N ALA A 176 -3.52 -12.35 -24.93
CA ALA A 176 -2.58 -12.52 -23.83
C ALA A 176 -1.78 -11.23 -23.56
N VAL A 177 -1.34 -10.55 -24.64
CA VAL A 177 -0.64 -9.26 -24.50
C VAL A 177 -1.55 -8.22 -23.86
N SER A 178 -2.81 -8.08 -24.35
CA SER A 178 -3.76 -7.12 -23.78
C SER A 178 -4.03 -7.39 -22.29
N ARG A 179 -4.23 -8.64 -21.90
CA ARG A 179 -4.43 -9.02 -20.49
C ARG A 179 -3.23 -8.62 -19.61
N LEU A 180 -2.01 -8.87 -20.06
CA LEU A 180 -0.82 -8.47 -19.31
C LEU A 180 -0.70 -6.95 -19.20
N GLN A 181 -1.05 -6.21 -20.26
CA GLN A 181 -1.05 -4.74 -20.21
C GLN A 181 -2.11 -4.17 -19.24
N GLU A 182 -3.24 -4.85 -19.07
CA GLU A 182 -4.31 -4.44 -18.18
C GLU A 182 -4.06 -4.85 -16.72
N GLN A 183 -3.43 -6.00 -16.47
CA GLN A 183 -3.38 -6.64 -15.14
C GLN A 183 -1.99 -6.61 -14.50
N ALA A 184 -0.93 -6.37 -15.28
CA ALA A 184 0.44 -6.38 -14.80
C ALA A 184 1.12 -5.01 -14.97
N LEU A 185 2.17 -4.78 -14.19
CA LEU A 185 3.03 -3.63 -14.39
C LEU A 185 3.97 -3.90 -15.57
N VAL A 186 3.71 -3.25 -16.71
CA VAL A 186 4.54 -3.38 -17.89
C VAL A 186 5.83 -2.57 -17.74
N ARG A 187 6.99 -3.24 -17.86
CA ARG A 187 8.32 -2.64 -17.84
C ARG A 187 8.79 -2.24 -19.23
N SER A 188 8.62 -3.17 -20.18
CA SER A 188 8.99 -2.93 -21.57
C SER A 188 8.18 -3.80 -22.52
N ILE A 189 7.99 -3.30 -23.75
CA ILE A 189 7.43 -4.06 -24.87
C ILE A 189 8.33 -3.87 -26.06
N SER A 190 8.71 -4.97 -26.72
CA SER A 190 9.37 -4.95 -28.03
C SER A 190 8.68 -5.92 -28.99
N TYR A 191 8.74 -5.62 -30.28
CA TYR A 191 8.15 -6.42 -31.34
C TYR A 191 9.27 -7.18 -32.02
N GLU A 192 9.30 -8.50 -31.82
CA GLU A 192 10.31 -9.40 -32.40
C GLU A 192 9.75 -10.11 -33.62
N ALA A 193 10.62 -10.86 -34.34
CA ALA A 193 10.19 -11.61 -35.53
C ALA A 193 9.10 -12.65 -35.24
N ASP A 194 9.15 -13.27 -34.04
CA ASP A 194 8.29 -14.39 -33.65
C ASP A 194 7.12 -13.98 -32.75
N GLY A 195 7.02 -12.70 -32.37
CA GLY A 195 5.95 -12.23 -31.46
C GLY A 195 6.27 -10.93 -30.74
N VAL A 196 5.51 -10.68 -29.69
CA VAL A 196 5.68 -9.54 -28.79
C VAL A 196 6.47 -10.01 -27.57
N LEU A 197 7.67 -9.46 -27.37
CA LEU A 197 8.43 -9.64 -26.14
C LEU A 197 7.97 -8.59 -25.14
N ILE A 198 7.38 -9.05 -24.03
CA ILE A 198 6.85 -8.18 -22.97
C ILE A 198 7.48 -8.54 -21.64
N SER A 199 8.10 -7.54 -20.99
CA SER A 199 8.61 -7.68 -19.62
C SER A 199 7.64 -7.00 -18.67
N VAL A 200 7.19 -7.74 -17.64
CA VAL A 200 6.18 -7.31 -16.69
C VAL A 200 6.55 -7.72 -15.26
N SER A 201 6.09 -6.91 -14.31
CA SER A 201 5.97 -7.35 -12.92
C SER A 201 4.53 -7.79 -12.67
N CYS A 202 4.30 -9.04 -12.31
CA CYS A 202 2.96 -9.60 -12.14
C CYS A 202 2.90 -10.60 -10.98
N LYS A 203 1.68 -10.91 -10.53
CA LYS A 203 1.45 -11.94 -9.52
C LYS A 203 1.91 -13.31 -10.04
N GLU A 204 2.34 -14.17 -9.11
CA GLU A 204 2.77 -15.52 -9.44
C GLU A 204 1.67 -16.33 -10.15
N SER A 205 0.40 -16.11 -9.78
CA SER A 205 -0.76 -16.74 -10.44
C SER A 205 -0.87 -16.34 -11.93
N ASP A 206 -0.56 -15.09 -12.27
CA ASP A 206 -0.65 -14.59 -13.63
C ASP A 206 0.58 -15.02 -14.44
N ALA A 207 1.75 -15.06 -13.80
CA ALA A 207 2.95 -15.66 -14.39
C ALA A 207 2.71 -17.14 -14.75
N GLY A 208 2.04 -17.89 -13.87
CA GLY A 208 1.67 -19.29 -14.13
C GLY A 208 0.74 -19.47 -15.34
N ARG A 209 -0.23 -18.57 -15.54
CA ARG A 209 -1.13 -18.61 -16.71
C ARG A 209 -0.42 -18.41 -18.04
N HIS A 210 0.68 -17.63 -18.02
CA HIS A 210 1.46 -17.30 -19.22
C HIS A 210 2.78 -18.07 -19.29
N ALA A 211 2.96 -19.11 -18.45
CA ALA A 211 4.20 -19.90 -18.37
C ALA A 211 4.65 -20.50 -19.71
N ALA A 212 3.68 -20.81 -20.61
CA ALA A 212 3.99 -21.32 -21.97
C ALA A 212 4.76 -20.31 -22.83
N TYR A 213 4.70 -19.02 -22.52
CA TYR A 213 5.36 -17.94 -23.23
C TYR A 213 6.58 -17.38 -22.48
N ALA A 214 6.91 -17.95 -21.31
CA ALA A 214 7.99 -17.46 -20.48
C ALA A 214 9.35 -17.61 -21.17
N VAL A 215 10.11 -16.54 -21.21
CA VAL A 215 11.51 -16.54 -21.65
C VAL A 215 12.38 -16.62 -20.39
N SER A 216 13.25 -17.64 -20.31
CA SER A 216 14.21 -17.74 -19.22
C SER A 216 15.15 -16.53 -19.26
N THR A 217 15.10 -15.66 -18.27
CA THR A 217 16.14 -14.65 -18.08
C THR A 217 17.41 -15.37 -17.61
N SER A 218 18.56 -14.98 -18.16
CA SER A 218 19.87 -15.60 -17.92
C SER A 218 20.37 -15.58 -16.47
N ASP A 219 19.64 -14.96 -15.53
CA ASP A 219 19.99 -14.90 -14.12
C ASP A 219 19.60 -16.17 -13.32
N ASP A 220 18.70 -17.03 -13.84
CA ASP A 220 18.35 -18.29 -13.19
C ASP A 220 19.35 -19.42 -13.46
N ALA A 221 20.32 -19.22 -14.36
CA ALA A 221 21.29 -20.25 -14.73
C ALA A 221 22.45 -20.39 -13.72
N GLU A 222 22.77 -19.37 -12.93
CA GLU A 222 23.86 -19.46 -11.93
C GLU A 222 23.46 -20.20 -10.67
N THR A 223 22.20 -20.11 -10.23
CA THR A 223 21.73 -20.81 -9.03
C THR A 223 21.45 -22.29 -9.20
N ALA A 224 21.26 -22.74 -10.44
CA ALA A 224 21.06 -24.17 -10.75
C ALA A 224 22.36 -24.96 -10.88
N SER A 225 23.49 -24.29 -11.17
CA SER A 225 24.80 -24.93 -11.29
C SER A 225 25.45 -25.28 -9.95
N GLU A 226 25.16 -24.51 -8.88
CA GLU A 226 25.73 -24.76 -7.56
C GLU A 226 25.06 -25.91 -6.77
N ARG A 227 23.87 -26.36 -7.19
CA ARG A 227 23.16 -27.48 -6.55
C ARG A 227 23.46 -28.88 -7.12
N LYS A 228 24.30 -29.00 -8.15
CA LYS A 228 24.71 -30.28 -8.78
C LYS A 228 26.15 -30.69 -8.50
N GLY A 229 26.86 -29.96 -7.66
CA GLY A 229 28.27 -30.19 -7.34
C GLY A 229 28.54 -30.53 -5.87
N MET A 230 27.61 -31.23 -5.18
CA MET A 230 27.87 -31.78 -3.85
C MET A 230 27.33 -33.19 -3.74
#